data_9fbfbde4a1e98ab9dd82f0abff945d8d
#
_entry.id   9fbfbde4a1e98ab9dd82f0abff945d8d
#
_cell.length_a   1.000
_cell.length_b   1.000
_cell.length_c   1.000
_cell.angle_alpha   90.00
_cell.angle_beta   90.00
_cell.angle_gamma   90.00
#
_symmetry.space_group_name_H-M   'P 1'
#
loop_
_entity.id
_entity.type
_entity.pdbx_description
1 polymer ?
#
loop_
_entity_poly.entity_id
_entity_poly.type
_entity_poly.pdbx_seq_one_letter_code
_entity_poly.pdbx_strand_id
1 'polypeptide(L)'
;YPFVVIEENSGKILGTTSYHDVLLNVKRLEIGYTWYAKSVQRTHVNTTCKLLLLQFAFEQLNIETVGLRTDIFNIKSQRAIERLGAKKDGIIRGHALRKDGTTRDTVMYSIIKSEWTNIKAHLIDLLDNY
;
A
#
# COMPACT_ATOMS: atom_id res chain seq x y z
N TYR A 1 10.07 -8.39 -2.07
CA TYR A 1 11.16 -7.38 -2.07
C TYR A 1 10.93 -6.38 -0.95
N PRO A 2 11.62 -6.54 0.18
CA PRO A 2 11.46 -5.65 1.32
C PRO A 2 12.19 -4.33 1.14
N PHE A 3 11.63 -3.28 1.77
CA PHE A 3 12.21 -1.95 1.82
C PHE A 3 12.22 -1.44 3.26
N VAL A 4 13.23 -0.65 3.57
CA VAL A 4 13.31 0.06 4.85
C VAL A 4 12.98 1.53 4.60
N VAL A 5 12.10 2.08 5.44
CA VAL A 5 11.74 3.50 5.39
C VAL A 5 12.68 4.25 6.31
N ILE A 6 13.44 5.16 5.76
CA ILE A 6 14.49 5.90 6.49
C ILE A 6 14.21 7.40 6.39
N GLU A 7 14.32 8.10 7.53
CA GLU A 7 14.30 9.56 7.52
C GLU A 7 15.60 10.08 6.92
N GLU A 8 15.49 10.89 5.88
CA GLU A 8 16.63 11.34 5.08
C GLU A 8 17.67 12.07 5.91
N ASN A 9 17.26 12.98 6.78
CA ASN A 9 18.19 13.84 7.53
C ASN A 9 18.92 13.13 8.67
N SER A 10 18.23 12.23 9.38
CA SER A 10 18.77 11.57 10.57
C SER A 10 19.27 10.16 10.34
N GLY A 11 18.84 9.52 9.25
CA GLY A 11 19.08 8.09 9.01
C GLY A 11 18.25 7.18 9.88
N LYS A 12 17.31 7.71 10.65
CA LYS A 12 16.47 6.94 11.56
C LYS A 12 15.52 6.05 10.78
N ILE A 13 15.39 4.78 11.19
CA ILE A 13 14.45 3.84 10.59
C ILE A 13 13.04 4.16 11.09
N LEU A 14 12.13 4.44 10.17
CA LEU A 14 10.73 4.79 10.45
C LEU A 14 9.78 3.61 10.25
N GLY A 15 10.16 2.61 9.48
CA GLY A 15 9.32 1.47 9.22
C GLY A 15 9.85 0.57 8.13
N THR A 16 9.02 -0.38 7.73
CA THR A 16 9.30 -1.33 6.65
C THR A 16 8.07 -1.50 5.77
N THR A 17 8.29 -1.87 4.54
CA THR A 17 7.22 -2.21 3.58
C THR A 17 7.81 -3.15 2.53
N SER A 18 6.97 -3.74 1.68
CA SER A 18 7.49 -4.61 0.61
C SER A 18 6.58 -4.65 -0.61
N TYR A 19 7.20 -5.02 -1.74
CA TYR A 19 6.46 -5.61 -2.85
C TYR A 19 6.40 -7.11 -2.61
N HIS A 20 5.23 -7.68 -2.77
CA HIS A 20 5.04 -9.13 -2.66
C HIS A 20 4.04 -9.61 -3.72
N ASP A 21 3.86 -10.92 -3.81
CA ASP A 21 3.00 -11.53 -4.82
C ASP A 21 3.25 -10.96 -6.21
N VAL A 22 4.54 -10.90 -6.57
CA VAL A 22 4.99 -10.34 -7.85
C VAL A 22 4.75 -11.36 -8.95
N LEU A 23 3.84 -11.03 -9.87
CA LEU A 23 3.46 -11.87 -11.00
C LEU A 23 3.83 -11.15 -12.30
N LEU A 24 5.04 -11.43 -12.80
CA LEU A 24 5.60 -10.72 -13.95
C LEU A 24 4.84 -11.00 -15.26
N ASN A 25 4.24 -12.17 -15.39
CA ASN A 25 3.48 -12.55 -16.59
C ASN A 25 2.22 -11.71 -16.81
N VAL A 26 1.60 -11.23 -15.72
CA VAL A 26 0.43 -10.33 -15.79
C VAL A 26 0.79 -8.92 -15.34
N LYS A 27 2.06 -8.65 -15.09
CA LYS A 27 2.59 -7.35 -14.65
C LYS A 27 1.84 -6.82 -13.42
N ARG A 28 1.74 -7.69 -12.42
CA ARG A 28 1.05 -7.40 -11.16
C ARG A 28 1.98 -7.57 -9.99
N LEU A 29 1.85 -6.70 -8.99
CA LEU A 29 2.43 -6.88 -7.67
C LEU A 29 1.50 -6.31 -6.60
N GLU A 30 1.80 -6.60 -5.34
CA GLU A 30 1.11 -6.02 -4.21
C GLU A 30 2.09 -5.26 -3.33
N ILE A 31 1.60 -4.23 -2.66
CA ILE A 31 2.32 -3.51 -1.61
C ILE A 31 1.75 -3.97 -0.28
N GLY A 32 2.62 -4.42 0.62
CA GLY A 32 2.17 -4.90 1.92
C GLY A 32 3.31 -5.14 2.90
N TYR A 33 3.00 -5.88 3.96
CA TYR A 33 3.91 -6.08 5.09
C TYR A 33 4.47 -4.75 5.59
N THR A 34 3.57 -3.76 5.69
CA THR A 34 3.90 -2.39 6.04
C THR A 34 3.80 -2.19 7.53
N TRP A 35 4.86 -1.65 8.10
CA TRP A 35 4.91 -1.27 9.50
C TRP A 35 5.60 0.08 9.64
N TYR A 36 5.04 0.94 10.47
CA TYR A 36 5.63 2.24 10.79
C TYR A 36 5.78 2.40 12.30
N ALA A 37 6.87 3.04 12.71
CA ALA A 37 7.07 3.45 14.10
C ALA A 37 5.88 4.31 14.56
N LYS A 38 5.49 4.14 15.81
CA LYS A 38 4.32 4.84 16.38
C LYS A 38 4.41 6.35 16.22
N SER A 39 5.63 6.91 16.32
CA SER A 39 5.89 8.35 16.20
C SER A 39 5.54 8.94 14.85
N VAL A 40 5.51 8.13 13.77
CA VAL A 40 5.22 8.61 12.42
C VAL A 40 3.87 8.14 11.89
N GLN A 41 3.11 7.39 12.68
CA GLN A 41 1.74 7.02 12.31
C GLN A 41 0.86 8.26 12.28
N ARG A 42 -0.08 8.31 11.36
CA ARG A 42 -0.97 9.47 11.10
C ARG A 42 -0.22 10.72 10.65
N THR A 43 0.97 10.56 10.11
CA THR A 43 1.74 11.64 9.48
C THR A 43 1.74 11.43 7.96
N HIS A 44 2.47 12.30 7.26
CA HIS A 44 2.65 12.18 5.80
C HIS A 44 3.46 10.95 5.36
N VAL A 45 4.12 10.24 6.29
CA VAL A 45 5.08 9.17 5.95
C VAL A 45 4.43 8.06 5.12
N ASN A 46 3.25 7.56 5.51
CA ASN A 46 2.60 6.50 4.73
C ASN A 46 2.24 6.96 3.32
N THR A 47 1.70 8.16 3.17
CA THR A 47 1.33 8.72 1.85
C THR A 47 2.57 8.91 0.99
N THR A 48 3.66 9.42 1.56
CA THR A 48 4.93 9.59 0.85
C THR A 48 5.48 8.25 0.37
N CYS A 49 5.50 7.24 1.25
CA CYS A 49 5.99 5.90 0.89
C CYS A 49 5.14 5.28 -0.22
N LYS A 50 3.82 5.39 -0.13
CA LYS A 50 2.92 4.87 -1.15
C LYS A 50 3.11 5.58 -2.49
N LEU A 51 3.28 6.90 -2.48
CA LEU A 51 3.59 7.66 -3.70
C LEU A 51 4.87 7.12 -4.36
N LEU A 52 5.94 6.97 -3.58
CA LEU A 52 7.23 6.50 -4.11
C LEU A 52 7.15 5.06 -4.64
N LEU A 53 6.51 4.16 -3.90
CA LEU A 53 6.38 2.76 -4.30
C LEU A 53 5.49 2.60 -5.54
N LEU A 54 4.37 3.32 -5.60
CA LEU A 54 3.48 3.29 -6.75
C LEU A 54 4.15 3.90 -7.98
N GLN A 55 4.85 5.01 -7.80
CA GLN A 55 5.59 5.65 -8.88
C GLN A 55 6.64 4.71 -9.47
N PHE A 56 7.42 4.05 -8.63
CA PHE A 56 8.43 3.10 -9.07
C PHE A 56 7.80 1.92 -9.81
N ALA A 57 6.71 1.36 -9.27
CA ALA A 57 6.01 0.24 -9.89
C ALA A 57 5.47 0.60 -11.27
N PHE A 58 4.72 1.69 -11.39
CA PHE A 58 4.07 2.05 -12.65
C PHE A 58 5.03 2.66 -13.67
N GLU A 59 5.97 3.51 -13.23
CA GLU A 59 6.82 4.29 -14.14
C GLU A 59 8.15 3.63 -14.44
N GLN A 60 8.74 2.87 -13.52
CA GLN A 60 10.03 2.22 -13.72
C GLN A 60 9.90 0.73 -14.01
N LEU A 61 9.06 0.01 -13.29
CA LEU A 61 8.89 -1.43 -13.46
C LEU A 61 7.83 -1.79 -14.52
N ASN A 62 7.10 -0.81 -15.02
CA ASN A 62 6.05 -1.00 -16.02
C ASN A 62 4.96 -1.98 -15.56
N ILE A 63 4.61 -1.92 -14.28
CA ILE A 63 3.54 -2.73 -13.69
C ILE A 63 2.19 -2.23 -14.20
N GLU A 64 1.26 -3.14 -14.44
CA GLU A 64 -0.10 -2.81 -14.89
C GLU A 64 -1.09 -2.71 -13.72
N THR A 65 -0.89 -3.50 -12.67
CA THR A 65 -1.80 -3.52 -11.51
C THR A 65 -1.02 -3.61 -10.22
N VAL A 66 -1.32 -2.73 -9.28
CA VAL A 66 -0.82 -2.81 -7.92
C VAL A 66 -1.98 -3.13 -6.99
N GLY A 67 -1.88 -4.25 -6.28
CA GLY A 67 -2.85 -4.70 -5.30
C GLY A 67 -2.48 -4.27 -3.89
N LEU A 68 -3.50 -4.10 -3.06
CA LEU A 68 -3.37 -3.88 -1.62
C LEU A 68 -4.46 -4.71 -0.94
N ARG A 69 -4.14 -5.31 0.20
CA ARG A 69 -5.10 -6.14 0.92
C ARG A 69 -5.09 -5.84 2.40
N THR A 70 -6.20 -6.11 3.06
CA THR A 70 -6.30 -5.94 4.50
C THR A 70 -7.38 -6.84 5.08
N ASP A 71 -7.31 -7.07 6.39
CA ASP A 71 -8.34 -7.79 7.14
C ASP A 71 -9.65 -6.97 7.12
N ILE A 72 -10.78 -7.66 6.93
CA ILE A 72 -12.10 -7.02 6.93
C ILE A 72 -12.39 -6.28 8.24
N PHE A 73 -11.76 -6.69 9.35
CA PHE A 73 -11.92 -6.02 10.64
C PHE A 73 -10.99 -4.81 10.81
N ASN A 74 -9.99 -4.66 9.94
CA ASN A 74 -9.07 -3.55 10.03
C ASN A 74 -9.59 -2.32 9.28
N ILE A 75 -10.54 -1.63 9.90
CA ILE A 75 -11.21 -0.46 9.30
C ILE A 75 -10.20 0.66 9.03
N LYS A 76 -9.24 0.86 9.92
CA LYS A 76 -8.20 1.88 9.76
C LYS A 76 -7.38 1.65 8.49
N SER A 77 -6.98 0.40 8.23
CA SER A 77 -6.24 0.05 7.02
C SER A 77 -7.10 0.20 5.77
N GLN A 78 -8.37 -0.20 5.83
CA GLN A 78 -9.29 -0.01 4.70
C GLN A 78 -9.42 1.47 4.33
N ARG A 79 -9.59 2.33 5.32
CA ARG A 79 -9.69 3.79 5.09
C ARG A 79 -8.39 4.35 4.52
N ALA A 80 -7.24 3.90 5.00
CA ALA A 80 -5.96 4.34 4.48
C ALA A 80 -5.78 3.94 3.02
N ILE A 81 -6.16 2.72 2.64
CA ILE A 81 -6.08 2.23 1.27
C ILE A 81 -7.05 2.99 0.37
N GLU A 82 -8.29 3.20 0.82
CA GLU A 82 -9.30 3.96 0.07
C GLU A 82 -8.88 5.42 -0.12
N ARG A 83 -8.23 6.00 0.87
CA ARG A 83 -7.71 7.37 0.78
C ARG A 83 -6.66 7.53 -0.32
N LEU A 84 -5.91 6.49 -0.65
CA LEU A 84 -4.97 6.52 -1.77
C LEU A 84 -5.68 6.62 -3.13
N GLY A 85 -6.95 6.27 -3.19
CA GLY A 85 -7.71 6.20 -4.43
C GLY A 85 -7.84 4.78 -5.00
N ALA A 86 -7.39 3.77 -4.26
CA ALA A 86 -7.54 2.37 -4.67
C ALA A 86 -9.02 1.97 -4.69
N LYS A 87 -9.37 1.13 -5.64
CA LYS A 87 -10.73 0.59 -5.77
C LYS A 87 -10.83 -0.78 -5.15
N LYS A 88 -11.95 -1.05 -4.49
CA LYS A 88 -12.22 -2.36 -3.92
C LYS A 88 -12.55 -3.35 -5.05
N ASP A 89 -11.79 -4.44 -5.12
CA ASP A 89 -12.05 -5.52 -6.05
C ASP A 89 -13.06 -6.53 -5.48
N GLY A 90 -12.99 -6.76 -4.18
CA GLY A 90 -13.90 -7.70 -3.53
C GLY A 90 -13.39 -8.18 -2.19
N ILE A 91 -14.07 -9.19 -1.66
CA ILE A 91 -13.74 -9.81 -0.39
C ILE A 91 -13.52 -11.31 -0.64
N ILE A 92 -12.39 -11.83 -0.16
CA ILE A 92 -12.10 -13.26 -0.16
C ILE A 92 -12.45 -13.78 1.23
N ARG A 93 -13.52 -14.57 1.32
CA ARG A 93 -13.98 -15.15 2.60
C ARG A 93 -13.10 -16.32 3.00
N GLY A 94 -12.82 -16.44 4.29
CA GLY A 94 -12.02 -17.53 4.83
C GLY A 94 -10.63 -17.65 4.22
N HIS A 95 -9.99 -16.51 3.96
CA HIS A 95 -8.77 -16.44 3.15
C HIS A 95 -7.51 -16.85 3.91
N ALA A 96 -7.44 -16.56 5.21
CA ALA A 96 -6.25 -16.80 6.01
C ALA A 96 -6.61 -17.01 7.47
N LEU A 97 -5.64 -17.40 8.29
CA LEU A 97 -5.79 -17.47 9.74
C LEU A 97 -5.16 -16.25 10.40
N ARG A 98 -5.87 -15.69 11.38
CA ARG A 98 -5.30 -14.68 12.28
C ARG A 98 -4.42 -15.35 13.33
N LYS A 99 -3.63 -14.57 14.03
CA LYS A 99 -2.75 -15.07 15.10
C LYS A 99 -3.53 -15.77 16.22
N ASP A 100 -4.79 -15.36 16.46
CA ASP A 100 -5.64 -15.96 17.49
C ASP A 100 -6.35 -17.24 17.02
N GLY A 101 -6.10 -17.69 15.80
CA GLY A 101 -6.70 -18.89 15.22
C GLY A 101 -8.04 -18.68 14.53
N THR A 102 -8.59 -17.46 14.55
CA THR A 102 -9.82 -17.17 13.83
C THR A 102 -9.57 -16.99 12.34
N THR A 103 -10.57 -17.27 11.52
CA THR A 103 -10.49 -17.11 10.07
C THR A 103 -10.66 -15.66 9.69
N ARG A 104 -9.78 -15.20 8.80
CA ARG A 104 -9.80 -13.85 8.27
C ARG A 104 -10.48 -13.82 6.91
N ASP A 105 -11.43 -12.89 6.74
CA ASP A 105 -11.87 -12.45 5.42
C ASP A 105 -10.97 -11.30 4.98
N THR A 106 -10.53 -11.34 3.73
CA THR A 106 -9.58 -10.35 3.20
C THR A 106 -10.27 -9.43 2.20
N VAL A 107 -10.14 -8.13 2.43
CA VAL A 107 -10.61 -7.11 1.47
C VAL A 107 -9.47 -6.83 0.49
N MET A 108 -9.77 -6.98 -0.79
CA MET A 108 -8.82 -6.75 -1.88
C MET A 108 -9.10 -5.43 -2.56
N TYR A 109 -8.05 -4.66 -2.77
CA TYR A 109 -8.06 -3.38 -3.49
C TYR A 109 -7.02 -3.39 -4.59
N SER A 110 -7.20 -2.54 -5.58
CA SER A 110 -6.19 -2.36 -6.62
C SER A 110 -6.19 -0.96 -7.21
N ILE A 111 -5.04 -0.62 -7.79
CA ILE A 111 -4.83 0.54 -8.65
C ILE A 111 -4.31 -0.01 -9.97
N ILE A 112 -4.92 0.35 -11.07
CA ILE A 112 -4.45 -0.03 -12.40
C ILE A 112 -3.71 1.13 -13.06
N LYS A 113 -2.82 0.80 -14.00
CA LYS A 113 -1.92 1.77 -14.63
C LYS A 113 -2.66 2.95 -15.25
N SER A 114 -3.81 2.72 -15.87
CA SER A 114 -4.61 3.79 -16.49
C SER A 114 -5.14 4.82 -15.47
N GLU A 115 -5.19 4.45 -14.18
CA GLU A 115 -5.62 5.34 -13.11
C GLU A 115 -4.46 6.12 -12.50
N TRP A 116 -3.22 5.75 -12.79
CA TRP A 116 -2.05 6.24 -12.09
C TRP A 116 -1.85 7.76 -12.18
N THR A 117 -2.04 8.35 -13.36
CA THR A 117 -1.86 9.80 -13.53
C THR A 117 -2.74 10.60 -12.56
N ASN A 118 -4.01 10.22 -12.43
CA ASN A 118 -4.95 10.89 -11.53
C ASN A 118 -4.63 10.60 -10.06
N ILE A 119 -4.26 9.37 -9.76
CA ILE A 119 -3.89 8.98 -8.38
C ILE A 119 -2.61 9.69 -7.95
N LYS A 120 -1.61 9.78 -8.81
CA LYS A 120 -0.38 10.53 -8.53
C LYS A 120 -0.67 11.98 -8.18
N ALA A 121 -1.51 12.64 -8.97
CA ALA A 121 -1.92 14.02 -8.72
C ALA A 121 -2.65 14.14 -7.37
N HIS A 122 -3.53 13.21 -7.06
CA HIS A 122 -4.24 13.15 -5.79
C HIS A 122 -3.28 12.99 -4.60
N LEU A 123 -2.30 12.10 -4.70
CA LEU A 123 -1.34 11.88 -3.62
C LEU A 123 -0.44 13.10 -3.39
N ILE A 124 -0.01 13.76 -4.48
CA ILE A 124 0.76 15.00 -4.37
C ILE A 124 -0.07 16.09 -3.69
N ASP A 125 -1.33 16.21 -4.05
CA ASP A 125 -2.25 17.17 -3.42
C ASP A 125 -2.43 16.87 -1.93
N LEU A 126 -2.60 15.60 -1.55
CA LEU A 126 -2.67 15.21 -0.14
C LEU A 126 -1.41 15.64 0.61
N LEU A 127 -0.23 15.45 0.02
CA LEU A 127 1.05 15.80 0.66
C LEU A 127 1.21 17.32 0.83
N ASP A 128 0.71 18.10 -0.11
CA ASP A 128 0.77 19.56 -0.03
C ASP A 128 -0.11 20.14 1.10
N ASN A 129 -1.04 19.34 1.60
CA ASN A 129 -2.00 19.74 2.63
C ASN A 129 -1.71 19.12 4.01
N TYR A 130 -0.56 18.54 4.21
CA TYR A 130 -0.13 18.08 5.53
C TYR A 130 0.45 19.22 6.35
#